data_ed104dacb60dc491380b7f606eb86ee9
#
_entry.id   ed104dacb60dc491380b7f606eb86ee9
#
_cell.length_a   1.000
_cell.length_b   1.000
_cell.length_c   1.000
_cell.angle_alpha   90.00
_cell.angle_beta   90.00
_cell.angle_gamma   90.00
#
_symmetry.space_group_name_H-M   'P 1'
#
loop_
_entity.id
_entity.type
_entity.pdbx_description
1 polymer ?
#
loop_
_entity_poly.entity_id
_entity_poly.type
_entity_poly.pdbx_seq_one_letter_code
_entity_poly.pdbx_strand_id
1 'polypeptide(L)'
;KITVEPMQLEACAMRMEERNSSYLKNVATLFSAVDAMNAGWQGKDNLAFTTKLSALQSDFKQLSILCTEYIEFLRNSARSYRNTQDELTSQAGMLGM
;
A
#
# COMPACT_ATOMS: atom_id res chain seq x y z
N LYS A 1 -8.89 -22.49 -14.90
CA LYS A 1 -8.81 -22.37 -13.44
C LYS A 1 -7.55 -21.62 -13.04
N ILE A 2 -7.72 -20.53 -12.33
CA ILE A 2 -6.60 -19.73 -11.86
C ILE A 2 -6.15 -20.28 -10.50
N THR A 3 -4.91 -20.71 -10.43
CA THR A 3 -4.32 -21.16 -9.18
C THR A 3 -3.37 -20.09 -8.66
N VAL A 4 -3.60 -19.60 -7.44
CA VAL A 4 -2.77 -18.59 -6.81
C VAL A 4 -2.00 -19.23 -5.66
N GLU A 5 -0.68 -19.10 -5.71
CA GLU A 5 0.19 -19.61 -4.68
C GLU A 5 0.32 -18.60 -3.52
N PRO A 6 0.26 -19.05 -2.26
CA PRO A 6 0.46 -18.14 -1.12
C PRO A 6 1.77 -17.37 -1.19
N MET A 7 2.82 -18.01 -1.69
CA MET A 7 4.13 -17.38 -1.85
C MET A 7 4.08 -16.21 -2.83
N GLN A 8 3.27 -16.33 -3.89
CA GLN A 8 3.09 -15.25 -4.87
C GLN A 8 2.35 -14.07 -4.27
N LEU A 9 1.35 -14.34 -3.45
CA LEU A 9 0.60 -13.28 -2.75
C LEU A 9 1.50 -12.52 -1.79
N GLU A 10 2.34 -13.23 -1.05
CA GLU A 10 3.28 -12.60 -0.12
C GLU A 10 4.36 -11.80 -0.84
N ALA A 11 4.87 -12.31 -1.96
CA ALA A 11 5.85 -11.59 -2.76
C ALA A 11 5.24 -10.31 -3.33
N CYS A 12 3.99 -10.38 -3.77
CA CYS A 12 3.27 -9.19 -4.25
C CYS A 12 3.08 -8.17 -3.13
N ALA A 13 2.70 -8.62 -1.93
CA ALA A 13 2.53 -7.76 -0.77
C ALA A 13 3.85 -7.06 -0.41
N MET A 14 4.95 -7.79 -0.45
CA MET A 14 6.27 -7.23 -0.17
C MET A 14 6.65 -6.15 -1.18
N ARG A 15 6.44 -6.41 -2.47
CA ARG A 15 6.73 -5.43 -3.52
C ARG A 15 5.86 -4.17 -3.36
N MET A 16 4.59 -4.36 -3.02
CA MET A 16 3.69 -3.22 -2.77
C MET A 16 4.15 -2.39 -1.58
N GLU A 17 4.61 -3.06 -0.52
CA GLU A 17 5.11 -2.39 0.66
C GLU A 17 6.35 -1.53 0.34
N GLU A 18 7.27 -2.09 -0.43
CA GLU A 18 8.47 -1.36 -0.87
C GLU A 18 8.11 -0.14 -1.72
N ARG A 19 7.18 -0.33 -2.68
CA ARG A 19 6.75 0.75 -3.55
C ARG A 19 5.96 1.81 -2.79
N ASN A 20 5.15 1.41 -1.82
CA ASN A 20 4.43 2.35 -0.98
C ASN A 20 5.40 3.19 -0.14
N SER A 21 6.45 2.57 0.37
CA SER A 21 7.50 3.27 1.12
C SER A 21 8.21 4.31 0.23
N SER A 22 8.58 3.92 -0.99
CA SER A 22 9.20 4.83 -1.97
C SER A 22 8.26 5.97 -2.35
N TYR A 23 6.99 5.65 -2.54
CA TYR A 23 5.94 6.62 -2.86
C TYR A 23 5.83 7.68 -1.76
N LEU A 24 5.80 7.25 -0.49
CA LEU A 24 5.71 8.17 0.65
C LEU A 24 6.93 9.10 0.73
N LYS A 25 8.12 8.58 0.45
CA LYS A 25 9.34 9.39 0.40
C LYS A 25 9.28 10.41 -0.72
N ASN A 26 8.82 10.00 -1.90
CA ASN A 26 8.69 10.89 -3.05
C ASN A 26 7.68 11.99 -2.80
N VAL A 27 6.55 11.65 -2.17
CA VAL A 27 5.53 12.64 -1.80
C VAL A 27 6.11 13.64 -0.79
N ALA A 28 6.82 13.17 0.22
CA ALA A 28 7.46 14.04 1.20
C ALA A 28 8.46 14.99 0.55
N THR A 29 9.27 14.48 -0.38
CA THR A 29 10.25 15.30 -1.12
C THR A 29 9.55 16.36 -1.96
N LEU A 30 8.46 15.98 -2.64
CA LEU A 30 7.67 16.91 -3.45
C LEU A 30 7.13 18.06 -2.60
N PHE A 31 6.50 17.75 -1.48
CA PHE A 31 5.89 18.77 -0.62
C PHE A 31 6.96 19.64 0.07
N SER A 32 8.11 19.07 0.39
CA SER A 32 9.23 19.83 0.92
C SER A 32 9.74 20.86 -0.10
N ALA A 33 9.84 20.46 -1.37
CA ALA A 33 10.24 21.36 -2.45
C ALA A 33 9.22 22.49 -2.66
N VAL A 34 7.94 22.16 -2.59
CA VAL A 34 6.85 23.13 -2.72
C VAL A 34 6.85 24.10 -1.55
N ASP A 35 7.07 23.63 -0.33
CA ASP A 35 7.16 24.47 0.85
C ASP A 35 8.31 25.49 0.73
N ALA A 36 9.46 25.03 0.25
CA ALA A 36 10.62 25.90 0.01
C ALA A 36 10.28 26.99 -1.03
N MET A 37 9.56 26.62 -2.07
CA MET A 37 9.13 27.57 -3.10
C MET A 37 8.11 28.57 -2.56
N ASN A 38 7.19 28.10 -1.71
CA ASN A 38 6.15 28.93 -1.10
C ASN A 38 6.69 29.96 -0.13
N ALA A 39 7.85 29.72 0.48
CA ALA A 39 8.43 30.62 1.47
C ALA A 39 8.64 32.04 0.95
N GLY A 40 8.86 32.19 -0.38
CA GLY A 40 9.04 33.49 -1.01
C GLY A 40 7.79 34.05 -1.67
N TRP A 41 6.69 33.35 -1.60
CA TRP A 41 5.47 33.70 -2.34
C TRP A 41 4.38 34.19 -1.39
N GLN A 42 3.94 35.42 -1.57
CA GLN A 42 2.93 36.05 -0.71
C GLN A 42 1.73 36.51 -1.52
N GLY A 43 0.57 36.56 -0.85
CA GLY A 43 -0.66 37.08 -1.40
C GLY A 43 -1.78 36.05 -1.51
N LYS A 44 -2.89 36.49 -2.14
CA LYS A 44 -4.10 35.67 -2.29
C LYS A 44 -3.84 34.40 -3.09
N ASP A 45 -3.02 34.50 -4.13
CA ASP A 45 -2.71 33.36 -5.00
C ASP A 45 -1.95 32.29 -4.21
N ASN A 46 -1.07 32.69 -3.30
CA ASN A 46 -0.37 31.75 -2.43
C ASN A 46 -1.35 31.00 -1.53
N LEU A 47 -2.30 31.72 -0.92
CA LEU A 47 -3.29 31.09 -0.05
C LEU A 47 -4.14 30.09 -0.81
N ALA A 48 -4.63 30.45 -1.99
CA ALA A 48 -5.41 29.55 -2.83
C ALA A 48 -4.62 28.30 -3.23
N PHE A 49 -3.35 28.48 -3.60
CA PHE A 49 -2.45 27.40 -3.98
C PHE A 49 -2.18 26.47 -2.80
N THR A 50 -1.88 27.04 -1.63
CA THR A 50 -1.61 26.27 -0.41
C THR A 50 -2.82 25.44 0.01
N THR A 51 -4.02 25.99 -0.12
CA THR A 51 -5.26 25.25 0.19
C THR A 51 -5.43 24.05 -0.73
N LYS A 52 -5.18 24.22 -2.03
CA LYS A 52 -5.27 23.12 -3.00
C LYS A 52 -4.21 22.07 -2.74
N LEU A 53 -3.00 22.49 -2.37
CA LEU A 53 -1.91 21.55 -2.04
C LEU A 53 -2.23 20.73 -0.80
N SER A 54 -2.83 21.35 0.21
CA SER A 54 -3.22 20.63 1.42
C SER A 54 -4.24 19.53 1.12
N ALA A 55 -5.22 19.83 0.24
CA ALA A 55 -6.19 18.83 -0.20
C ALA A 55 -5.52 17.71 -0.97
N LEU A 56 -4.59 18.04 -1.86
CA LEU A 56 -3.85 17.06 -2.65
C LEU A 56 -2.97 16.17 -1.75
N GLN A 57 -2.34 16.74 -0.75
CA GLN A 57 -1.54 16.00 0.22
C GLN A 57 -2.38 14.97 0.97
N SER A 58 -3.61 15.37 1.35
CA SER A 58 -4.55 14.45 1.97
C SER A 58 -4.91 13.30 1.05
N ASP A 59 -5.13 13.56 -0.24
CA ASP A 59 -5.44 12.54 -1.24
C ASP A 59 -4.28 11.55 -1.39
N PHE A 60 -3.06 12.04 -1.45
CA PHE A 60 -1.87 11.20 -1.54
C PHE A 60 -1.73 10.30 -0.31
N LYS A 61 -2.04 10.83 0.86
CA LYS A 61 -2.01 10.08 2.11
C LYS A 61 -3.07 8.98 2.10
N GLN A 62 -4.28 9.29 1.63
CA GLN A 62 -5.37 8.31 1.53
C GLN A 62 -4.99 7.17 0.59
N LEU A 63 -4.33 7.47 -0.52
CA LEU A 63 -3.88 6.44 -1.45
C LEU A 63 -2.90 5.47 -0.78
N SER A 64 -1.98 5.99 0.03
CA SER A 64 -1.04 5.15 0.78
C SER A 64 -1.77 4.26 1.80
N ILE A 65 -2.78 4.79 2.46
CA ILE A 65 -3.60 4.02 3.40
C ILE A 65 -4.32 2.88 2.69
N LEU A 66 -4.91 3.14 1.53
CA LEU A 66 -5.56 2.11 0.72
C LEU A 66 -4.56 1.04 0.29
N CYS A 67 -3.36 1.45 -0.07
CA CYS A 67 -2.30 0.52 -0.44
C CYS A 67 -1.95 -0.41 0.74
N THR A 68 -1.82 0.16 1.95
CA THR A 68 -1.55 -0.61 3.16
C THR A 68 -2.66 -1.62 3.44
N GLU A 69 -3.91 -1.22 3.28
CA GLU A 69 -5.05 -2.12 3.46
C GLU A 69 -5.02 -3.28 2.46
N TYR A 70 -4.66 -2.99 1.21
CA TYR A 70 -4.55 -4.02 0.19
C TYR A 70 -3.40 -4.99 0.49
N ILE A 71 -2.27 -4.48 0.99
CA ILE A 71 -1.14 -5.31 1.41
C ILE A 71 -1.57 -6.30 2.50
N GLU A 72 -2.32 -5.81 3.48
CA GLU A 72 -2.85 -6.66 4.55
C GLU A 72 -3.81 -7.72 4.01
N PHE A 73 -4.66 -7.32 3.06
CA PHE A 73 -5.56 -8.25 2.39
C PHE A 73 -4.79 -9.38 1.71
N LEU A 74 -3.72 -9.05 0.98
CA LEU A 74 -2.90 -10.04 0.30
C LEU A 74 -2.24 -10.99 1.30
N ARG A 75 -1.71 -10.47 2.40
CA ARG A 75 -1.08 -11.29 3.43
C ARG A 75 -2.07 -12.21 4.14
N ASN A 76 -3.24 -11.68 4.43
CA ASN A 76 -4.31 -12.48 5.06
C ASN A 76 -4.81 -13.55 4.10
N SER A 77 -4.91 -13.24 2.81
CA SER A 77 -5.29 -14.21 1.78
C SER A 77 -4.26 -15.33 1.67
N ALA A 78 -2.98 -14.99 1.71
CA ALA A 78 -1.89 -15.97 1.67
C ALA A 78 -1.98 -16.92 2.87
N ARG A 79 -2.20 -16.35 4.05
CA ARG A 79 -2.32 -17.14 5.28
C ARG A 79 -3.53 -18.07 5.22
N SER A 80 -4.65 -17.57 4.74
CA SER A 80 -5.87 -18.35 4.58
C SER A 80 -5.67 -19.52 3.62
N TYR A 81 -4.98 -19.28 2.51
CA TYR A 81 -4.64 -20.32 1.54
C TYR A 81 -3.78 -21.41 2.14
N ARG A 82 -2.74 -21.02 2.90
CA ARG A 82 -1.87 -21.99 3.57
C ARG A 82 -2.63 -22.82 4.57
N ASN A 83 -3.48 -22.21 5.37
CA ASN A 83 -4.27 -22.92 6.36
C ASN A 83 -5.18 -23.94 5.69
N THR A 84 -5.83 -23.55 4.60
CA THR A 84 -6.69 -24.46 3.84
C THR A 84 -5.90 -25.63 3.27
N GLN A 85 -4.74 -25.36 2.66
CA GLN A 85 -3.88 -26.40 2.10
C GLN A 85 -3.37 -27.37 3.15
N ASP A 86 -2.96 -26.84 4.31
CA ASP A 86 -2.51 -27.65 5.43
C ASP A 86 -3.62 -28.56 5.94
N GLU A 87 -4.82 -28.00 6.04
CA GLU A 87 -6.01 -28.74 6.48
C GLU A 87 -6.32 -29.88 5.50
N LEU A 88 -6.33 -29.60 4.21
CA LEU A 88 -6.59 -30.61 3.17
C LEU A 88 -5.53 -31.69 3.17
N THR A 89 -4.28 -31.34 3.35
CA THR A 89 -3.16 -32.29 3.42
C THR A 89 -3.32 -33.19 4.65
N SER A 90 -3.69 -32.62 5.77
CA SER A 90 -3.94 -33.38 7.01
C SER A 90 -5.09 -34.37 6.82
N GLN A 91 -6.21 -33.94 6.21
CA GLN A 91 -7.35 -34.80 5.94
C GLN A 91 -6.99 -35.92 4.96
N ALA A 92 -6.26 -35.60 3.92
CA ALA A 92 -5.80 -36.59 2.94
C ALA A 92 -4.91 -37.63 3.59
N GLY A 93 -4.02 -37.22 4.50
CA GLY A 93 -3.19 -38.11 5.26
C GLY A 93 -3.98 -39.07 6.13
N MET A 94 -5.02 -38.57 6.77
CA MET A 94 -5.92 -39.39 7.59
C MET A 94 -6.71 -40.39 6.76
N LEU A 95 -7.17 -39.97 5.58
CA LEU A 95 -7.94 -40.86 4.69
C LEU A 95 -7.07 -41.88 3.98
N GLY A 96 -5.80 -41.58 3.80
CA GLY A 96 -4.83 -42.46 3.15
C GLY A 96 -4.34 -43.61 4.01
N MET A 97 -4.72 -43.61 5.27
CA MET A 97 -4.39 -44.70 6.16
C MET A 97 -5.47 -45.79 6.08
#